data_3e2cc71c70070fae9e0aca44562e2120
#
_entry.id   3e2cc71c70070fae9e0aca44562e2120
#
_cell.length_a   1.000
_cell.length_b   1.000
_cell.length_c   1.000
_cell.angle_alpha   90.00
_cell.angle_beta   90.00
_cell.angle_gamma   90.00
#
_symmetry.space_group_name_H-M   'P 1'
#
loop_
_entity.id
_entity.type
_entity.pdbx_description
1 polymer ?
#
loop_
_entity_poly.entity_id
_entity_poly.type
_entity_poly.pdbx_seq_one_letter_code
_entity_poly.pdbx_strand_id
1 'polypeptide(L)'
;MVEYPDLQGKNILEIEPKYYNNLNIDGFSKMMKSPSYCYKFYWLEAIIQLISEGKTESTFDEIIDEMITNAWYSVREFHIHLSGMPLDGQIKDGLERAVLLLTELSELSANASKVEIKNAIKQYNKELKTTKEQLTHMVPYRALAGFFTRSNEKVNWNSANRMTAYIQKFNKEVLTLPYILGCLLYTSDAADDMQ
;
A
#
# COMPACT_ATOMS: atom_id res chain seq x y z
N MET A 1 -23.76 -26.48 19.57
CA MET A 1 -24.15 -25.15 19.10
C MET A 1 -23.16 -24.22 19.76
N VAL A 2 -22.17 -23.72 19.01
CA VAL A 2 -21.16 -22.82 19.56
C VAL A 2 -21.74 -21.42 19.42
N GLU A 3 -22.08 -20.79 20.55
CA GLU A 3 -22.47 -19.36 20.57
C GLU A 3 -21.24 -18.53 20.23
N TYR A 4 -21.27 -17.84 19.10
CA TYR A 4 -20.34 -16.79 18.80
C TYR A 4 -20.74 -15.55 19.60
N PRO A 5 -19.85 -14.92 20.36
CA PRO A 5 -20.17 -13.68 21.07
C PRO A 5 -20.53 -12.61 20.04
N ASP A 6 -21.62 -11.90 20.36
CA ASP A 6 -22.16 -10.80 19.58
C ASP A 6 -21.10 -9.71 19.34
N LEU A 7 -20.59 -9.62 18.13
CA LEU A 7 -19.60 -8.65 17.70
C LEU A 7 -20.23 -7.26 17.43
N GLN A 8 -21.24 -6.88 18.21
CA GLN A 8 -21.74 -5.53 18.16
C GLN A 8 -20.74 -4.53 18.74
N GLY A 9 -19.88 -4.03 17.87
CA GLY A 9 -19.41 -2.66 17.94
C GLY A 9 -18.34 -2.29 18.95
N LYS A 10 -17.60 -3.23 19.55
CA LYS A 10 -16.38 -2.88 20.29
C LYS A 10 -15.17 -3.41 19.56
N ASN A 11 -14.49 -2.54 18.83
CA ASN A 11 -13.11 -2.77 18.42
C ASN A 11 -12.26 -2.84 19.70
N ILE A 12 -12.11 -4.03 20.26
CA ILE A 12 -11.25 -4.26 21.42
C ILE A 12 -9.83 -4.45 20.89
N LEU A 13 -9.25 -3.39 20.36
CA LEU A 13 -7.82 -3.25 20.32
C LEU A 13 -7.47 -2.63 21.70
N GLU A 14 -7.15 -3.45 22.68
CA GLU A 14 -6.59 -2.97 23.94
C GLU A 14 -5.17 -2.47 23.68
N ILE A 15 -5.09 -1.21 23.26
CA ILE A 15 -3.81 -0.51 23.15
C ILE A 15 -3.47 0.01 24.53
N GLU A 16 -2.25 -0.27 25.02
CA GLU A 16 -1.80 0.28 26.31
C GLU A 16 -2.00 1.80 26.36
N PRO A 17 -2.54 2.35 27.46
CA PRO A 17 -2.84 3.78 27.58
C PRO A 17 -1.70 4.73 27.23
N LYS A 18 -0.44 4.30 27.44
CA LYS A 18 0.77 5.08 27.09
C LYS A 18 0.89 5.44 25.61
N TYR A 19 0.24 4.67 24.73
CA TYR A 19 0.29 4.90 23.29
C TYR A 19 -0.87 5.77 22.77
N TYR A 20 -1.94 5.96 23.54
CA TYR A 20 -3.11 6.71 23.10
C TYR A 20 -2.80 8.16 22.72
N ASN A 21 -1.86 8.79 23.43
CA ASN A 21 -1.49 10.19 23.17
C ASN A 21 -0.65 10.36 21.89
N ASN A 22 -0.04 9.28 21.41
CA ASN A 22 0.89 9.30 20.28
C ASN A 22 0.31 8.65 19.01
N LEU A 23 -0.88 8.05 19.10
CA LEU A 23 -1.50 7.32 17.99
C LEU A 23 -2.77 8.04 17.53
N ASN A 24 -2.86 8.31 16.23
CA ASN A 24 -4.10 8.80 15.63
C ASN A 24 -5.00 7.61 15.26
N ILE A 25 -5.71 7.07 16.25
CA ILE A 25 -6.61 5.92 16.09
C ILE A 25 -7.74 6.23 15.09
N ASP A 26 -8.27 7.48 15.10
CA ASP A 26 -9.32 7.90 14.17
C ASP A 26 -8.80 7.95 12.73
N GLY A 27 -7.60 8.48 12.50
CA GLY A 27 -6.94 8.46 11.20
C GLY A 27 -6.70 7.05 10.69
N PHE A 28 -6.22 6.16 11.55
CA PHE A 28 -6.02 4.74 11.24
C PHE A 28 -7.35 4.04 10.92
N SER A 29 -8.38 4.27 11.73
CA SER A 29 -9.72 3.73 11.51
C SER A 29 -10.30 4.21 10.16
N LYS A 30 -10.12 5.48 9.81
CA LYS A 30 -10.52 6.02 8.50
C LYS A 30 -9.75 5.39 7.34
N MET A 31 -8.45 5.15 7.52
CA MET A 31 -7.63 4.43 6.54
C MET A 31 -8.20 3.04 6.27
N MET A 32 -8.62 2.32 7.31
CA MET A 32 -9.12 0.94 7.23
C MET A 32 -10.58 0.83 6.80
N LYS A 33 -11.41 1.85 7.08
CA LYS A 33 -12.88 1.82 6.82
C LYS A 33 -13.30 1.84 5.36
N SER A 34 -12.43 2.19 4.44
CA SER A 34 -12.78 2.27 3.01
C SER A 34 -11.93 1.31 2.19
N PRO A 35 -12.28 0.03 2.15
CA PRO A 35 -11.52 -0.99 1.43
C PRO A 35 -11.89 -1.02 -0.05
N SER A 36 -12.04 0.13 -0.71
CA SER A 36 -12.36 0.18 -2.15
C SER A 36 -11.37 -0.65 -2.98
N TYR A 37 -10.15 -0.85 -2.45
CA TYR A 37 -9.10 -1.70 -3.01
C TYR A 37 -8.25 -2.28 -1.89
N CYS A 38 -7.86 -3.53 -2.02
CA CYS A 38 -7.06 -4.24 -1.01
C CYS A 38 -5.63 -3.71 -0.84
N TYR A 39 -5.11 -2.92 -1.77
CA TYR A 39 -3.73 -2.45 -1.77
C TYR A 39 -3.29 -1.73 -0.48
N LYS A 40 -4.21 -1.08 0.25
CA LYS A 40 -3.87 -0.43 1.54
C LYS A 40 -3.41 -1.43 2.59
N PHE A 41 -4.03 -2.61 2.60
CA PHE A 41 -3.67 -3.68 3.54
C PHE A 41 -2.31 -4.26 3.18
N TYR A 42 -2.06 -4.53 1.89
CA TYR A 42 -0.75 -4.99 1.43
C TYR A 42 0.35 -3.94 1.64
N TRP A 43 0.02 -2.65 1.49
CA TRP A 43 0.93 -1.56 1.80
C TRP A 43 1.32 -1.54 3.28
N LEU A 44 0.34 -1.62 4.18
CA LEU A 44 0.59 -1.65 5.62
C LEU A 44 1.34 -2.92 6.03
N GLU A 45 0.95 -4.06 5.50
CA GLU A 45 1.62 -5.34 5.73
C GLU A 45 3.09 -5.29 5.29
N ALA A 46 3.37 -4.73 4.11
CA ALA A 46 4.72 -4.56 3.59
C ALA A 46 5.58 -3.68 4.51
N ILE A 47 5.03 -2.56 4.99
CA ILE A 47 5.73 -1.68 5.94
C ILE A 47 6.02 -2.43 7.25
N ILE A 48 5.04 -3.13 7.82
CA ILE A 48 5.22 -3.90 9.06
C ILE A 48 6.29 -4.98 8.87
N GLN A 49 6.28 -5.68 7.73
CA GLN A 49 7.28 -6.69 7.41
C GLN A 49 8.68 -6.08 7.36
N LEU A 50 8.87 -4.97 6.66
CA LEU A 50 10.17 -4.29 6.55
C LEU A 50 10.68 -3.79 7.91
N ILE A 51 9.79 -3.26 8.76
CA ILE A 51 10.12 -2.88 10.13
C ILE A 51 10.53 -4.10 10.95
N SER A 52 9.83 -5.22 10.83
CA SER A 52 10.18 -6.47 11.54
C SER A 52 11.53 -7.05 11.11
N GLU A 53 11.96 -6.75 9.89
CA GLU A 53 13.30 -7.06 9.37
C GLU A 53 14.38 -6.05 9.80
N GLY A 54 14.01 -5.06 10.65
CA GLY A 54 14.92 -4.06 11.21
C GLY A 54 15.13 -2.82 10.34
N LYS A 55 14.38 -2.66 9.26
CA LYS A 55 14.47 -1.45 8.42
C LYS A 55 13.73 -0.28 9.06
N THR A 56 14.39 0.85 9.20
CA THR A 56 13.82 2.12 9.67
C THR A 56 13.45 3.06 8.52
N GLU A 57 14.06 2.83 7.35
CA GLU A 57 13.83 3.58 6.12
C GLU A 57 13.69 2.59 4.96
N SER A 58 12.79 2.88 4.04
CA SER A 58 12.57 2.07 2.83
C SER A 58 12.12 2.96 1.69
N THR A 59 12.53 2.60 0.48
CA THR A 59 12.04 3.23 -0.74
C THR A 59 10.63 2.75 -1.05
N PHE A 60 9.88 3.50 -1.86
CA PHE A 60 8.58 3.05 -2.35
C PHE A 60 8.71 1.77 -3.18
N ASP A 61 9.80 1.65 -3.94
CA ASP A 61 10.10 0.48 -4.76
C ASP A 61 10.22 -0.78 -3.89
N GLU A 62 10.98 -0.72 -2.79
CA GLU A 62 11.10 -1.83 -1.84
C GLU A 62 9.77 -2.20 -1.18
N ILE A 63 8.94 -1.20 -0.82
CA ILE A 63 7.63 -1.48 -0.23
C ILE A 63 6.70 -2.13 -1.26
N ILE A 64 6.74 -1.68 -2.52
CA ILE A 64 5.92 -2.27 -3.59
C ILE A 64 6.39 -3.68 -3.92
N ASP A 65 7.69 -3.96 -3.90
CA ASP A 65 8.24 -5.31 -4.08
C ASP A 65 7.74 -6.26 -2.99
N GLU A 66 7.66 -5.78 -1.75
CA GLU A 66 7.09 -6.55 -0.64
C GLU A 66 5.57 -6.74 -0.82
N MET A 67 4.84 -5.72 -1.30
CA MET A 67 3.40 -5.85 -1.62
C MET A 67 3.15 -6.93 -2.67
N ILE A 68 3.93 -6.93 -3.77
CA ILE A 68 3.83 -7.94 -4.83
C ILE A 68 4.11 -9.33 -4.25
N THR A 69 5.15 -9.44 -3.43
CA THR A 69 5.53 -10.69 -2.77
C THR A 69 4.42 -11.22 -1.86
N ASN A 70 3.81 -10.36 -1.05
CA ASN A 70 2.73 -10.74 -0.12
C ASN A 70 1.42 -11.06 -0.85
N ALA A 71 1.13 -10.38 -1.96
CA ALA A 71 -0.07 -10.64 -2.76
C ALA A 71 0.05 -11.89 -3.64
N TRP A 72 1.25 -12.41 -3.87
CA TRP A 72 1.52 -13.50 -4.81
C TRP A 72 0.61 -14.70 -4.59
N TYR A 73 0.62 -15.27 -3.40
CA TYR A 73 -0.14 -16.47 -3.09
C TYR A 73 -1.65 -16.26 -3.21
N SER A 74 -2.14 -15.14 -2.71
CA SER A 74 -3.58 -14.81 -2.75
C SER A 74 -4.09 -14.71 -4.19
N VAL A 75 -3.33 -14.08 -5.06
CA VAL A 75 -3.71 -13.90 -6.48
C VAL A 75 -3.52 -15.19 -7.26
N ARG A 76 -2.41 -15.90 -7.03
CA ARG A 76 -2.01 -17.05 -7.85
C ARG A 76 -2.72 -18.35 -7.47
N GLU A 77 -2.88 -18.62 -6.19
CA GLU A 77 -3.49 -19.87 -5.71
C GLU A 77 -5.00 -19.72 -5.54
N PHE A 78 -5.43 -18.65 -4.88
CA PHE A 78 -6.86 -18.44 -4.64
C PHE A 78 -7.58 -17.65 -5.72
N HIS A 79 -6.88 -17.16 -6.74
CA HIS A 79 -7.45 -16.34 -7.81
C HIS A 79 -8.27 -15.16 -7.30
N ILE A 80 -7.79 -14.52 -6.19
CA ILE A 80 -8.48 -13.39 -5.59
C ILE A 80 -8.31 -12.16 -6.47
N HIS A 81 -9.43 -11.57 -6.87
CA HIS A 81 -9.45 -10.25 -7.52
C HIS A 81 -9.38 -9.14 -6.45
N LEU A 82 -8.26 -8.40 -6.41
CA LEU A 82 -7.98 -7.42 -5.36
C LEU A 82 -8.90 -6.18 -5.40
N SER A 83 -9.54 -5.92 -6.52
CA SER A 83 -10.55 -4.84 -6.68
C SER A 83 -11.98 -5.37 -6.87
N GLY A 84 -12.21 -6.65 -6.60
CA GLY A 84 -13.46 -7.34 -6.89
C GLY A 84 -13.54 -7.86 -8.32
N MET A 85 -14.60 -8.62 -8.61
CA MET A 85 -14.78 -9.25 -9.92
C MET A 85 -14.83 -8.21 -11.04
N PRO A 86 -14.01 -8.37 -12.08
CA PRO A 86 -14.04 -7.47 -13.22
C PRO A 86 -15.33 -7.67 -14.03
N LEU A 87 -16.13 -6.61 -14.18
CA LEU A 87 -17.39 -6.66 -14.92
C LEU A 87 -17.19 -6.82 -16.45
N ASP A 88 -16.02 -6.43 -16.93
CA ASP A 88 -15.64 -6.42 -18.36
C ASP A 88 -14.48 -7.38 -18.66
N GLY A 89 -14.15 -8.27 -17.73
CA GLY A 89 -13.02 -9.19 -17.86
C GLY A 89 -11.64 -8.51 -17.75
N GLN A 90 -11.58 -7.20 -17.52
CA GLN A 90 -10.33 -6.46 -17.40
C GLN A 90 -9.95 -6.26 -15.93
N ILE A 91 -8.73 -6.67 -15.59
CA ILE A 91 -8.17 -6.48 -14.25
C ILE A 91 -7.73 -5.02 -14.10
N LYS A 92 -8.43 -4.28 -13.22
CA LYS A 92 -8.20 -2.84 -12.99
C LYS A 92 -7.20 -2.58 -11.87
N ASP A 93 -7.01 -3.53 -10.95
CA ASP A 93 -6.10 -3.37 -9.83
C ASP A 93 -4.63 -3.45 -10.27
N GLY A 94 -3.84 -2.46 -9.87
CA GLY A 94 -2.43 -2.38 -10.26
C GLY A 94 -1.56 -3.44 -9.59
N LEU A 95 -1.86 -3.81 -8.35
CA LEU A 95 -1.10 -4.84 -7.64
C LEU A 95 -1.37 -6.22 -8.22
N GLU A 96 -2.64 -6.53 -8.51
CA GLU A 96 -3.01 -7.78 -9.18
C GLU A 96 -2.35 -7.89 -10.56
N ARG A 97 -2.36 -6.80 -11.34
CA ARG A 97 -1.65 -6.77 -12.64
C ARG A 97 -0.15 -6.99 -12.50
N ALA A 98 0.49 -6.45 -11.47
CA ALA A 98 1.92 -6.68 -11.21
C ALA A 98 2.21 -8.16 -10.93
N VAL A 99 1.38 -8.80 -10.10
CA VAL A 99 1.51 -10.23 -9.80
C VAL A 99 1.32 -11.10 -11.05
N LEU A 100 0.30 -10.80 -11.86
CA LEU A 100 0.02 -11.56 -13.07
C LEU A 100 1.10 -11.38 -14.15
N LEU A 101 1.58 -10.15 -14.32
CA LEU A 101 2.71 -9.89 -15.21
C LEU A 101 3.97 -10.64 -14.78
N LEU A 102 4.29 -10.60 -13.47
CA LEU A 102 5.42 -11.36 -12.96
C LEU A 102 5.24 -12.88 -13.14
N THR A 103 4.01 -13.36 -13.06
CA THR A 103 3.67 -14.75 -13.35
C THR A 103 4.03 -15.16 -14.77
N GLU A 104 3.62 -14.33 -15.74
CA GLU A 104 3.87 -14.60 -17.17
C GLU A 104 5.36 -14.56 -17.49
N LEU A 105 6.11 -13.67 -16.83
CA LEU A 105 7.54 -13.48 -17.07
C LEU A 105 8.42 -14.55 -16.41
N SER A 106 8.05 -14.99 -15.19
CA SER A 106 8.92 -15.82 -14.35
C SER A 106 8.60 -17.32 -14.39
N GLU A 107 7.41 -17.68 -14.84
CA GLU A 107 6.88 -19.05 -14.79
C GLU A 107 6.91 -19.69 -13.38
N LEU A 108 7.02 -18.86 -12.32
CA LEU A 108 7.05 -19.34 -10.95
C LEU A 108 5.73 -20.01 -10.55
N SER A 109 5.86 -21.06 -9.74
CA SER A 109 4.73 -21.73 -9.11
C SER A 109 3.96 -20.77 -8.19
N ALA A 110 2.65 -21.01 -8.00
CA ALA A 110 1.85 -20.28 -7.01
C ALA A 110 2.43 -20.41 -5.59
N ASN A 111 3.07 -21.56 -5.28
CA ASN A 111 3.72 -21.84 -4.01
C ASN A 111 5.21 -21.43 -3.95
N ALA A 112 5.66 -20.55 -4.86
CA ALA A 112 7.02 -20.06 -4.84
C ALA A 112 7.32 -19.37 -3.49
N SER A 113 8.54 -19.55 -3.01
CA SER A 113 9.00 -18.92 -1.77
C SER A 113 9.14 -17.39 -1.94
N LYS A 114 9.04 -16.64 -0.84
CA LYS A 114 9.29 -15.19 -0.87
C LYS A 114 10.64 -14.82 -1.49
N VAL A 115 11.65 -15.64 -1.30
CA VAL A 115 12.99 -15.41 -1.88
C VAL A 115 12.96 -15.54 -3.40
N GLU A 116 12.33 -16.59 -3.92
CA GLU A 116 12.20 -16.79 -5.37
C GLU A 116 11.41 -15.66 -6.01
N ILE A 117 10.29 -15.24 -5.39
CA ILE A 117 9.47 -14.13 -5.88
C ILE A 117 10.27 -12.82 -5.89
N LYS A 118 10.96 -12.48 -4.79
CA LYS A 118 11.81 -11.28 -4.72
C LYS A 118 12.96 -11.31 -5.75
N ASN A 119 13.53 -12.47 -6.03
CA ASN A 119 14.55 -12.60 -7.08
C ASN A 119 13.97 -12.39 -8.47
N ALA A 120 12.77 -12.93 -8.74
CA ALA A 120 12.08 -12.70 -10.00
C ALA A 120 11.70 -11.21 -10.18
N ILE A 121 11.21 -10.54 -9.14
CA ILE A 121 10.93 -9.09 -9.19
C ILE A 121 12.19 -8.31 -9.59
N LYS A 122 13.34 -8.62 -9.00
CA LYS A 122 14.62 -7.98 -9.34
C LYS A 122 15.04 -8.27 -10.78
N GLN A 123 14.87 -9.50 -11.24
CA GLN A 123 15.21 -9.92 -12.59
C GLN A 123 14.36 -9.18 -13.63
N TYR A 124 13.06 -9.04 -13.39
CA TYR A 124 12.07 -8.42 -14.30
C TYR A 124 11.69 -7.00 -13.91
N ASN A 125 12.58 -6.29 -13.21
CA ASN A 125 12.26 -4.94 -12.69
C ASN A 125 11.93 -3.93 -13.79
N LYS A 126 12.54 -4.08 -14.98
CA LYS A 126 12.27 -3.18 -16.13
C LYS A 126 10.84 -3.35 -16.64
N GLU A 127 10.38 -4.57 -16.77
CA GLU A 127 9.05 -4.93 -17.26
C GLU A 127 7.97 -4.52 -16.25
N LEU A 128 8.27 -4.62 -14.96
CA LEU A 128 7.38 -4.23 -13.87
C LEU A 128 7.35 -2.71 -13.64
N LYS A 129 8.30 -1.94 -14.17
CA LYS A 129 8.51 -0.52 -13.87
C LYS A 129 7.21 0.29 -13.96
N THR A 130 6.53 0.25 -15.08
CA THR A 130 5.30 1.05 -15.30
C THR A 130 4.21 0.73 -14.29
N THR A 131 4.03 -0.54 -13.95
CA THR A 131 3.01 -0.97 -12.98
C THR A 131 3.39 -0.56 -11.56
N LYS A 132 4.67 -0.68 -11.20
CA LYS A 132 5.21 -0.21 -9.91
C LYS A 132 5.06 1.30 -9.75
N GLU A 133 5.37 2.09 -10.77
CA GLU A 133 5.19 3.54 -10.79
C GLU A 133 3.73 3.95 -10.57
N GLN A 134 2.79 3.28 -11.23
CA GLN A 134 1.36 3.53 -11.02
C GLN A 134 0.94 3.30 -9.56
N LEU A 135 1.46 2.25 -8.91
CA LEU A 135 1.22 1.99 -7.50
C LEU A 135 1.85 3.09 -6.62
N THR A 136 3.07 3.50 -6.91
CA THR A 136 3.78 4.58 -6.20
C THR A 136 3.01 5.90 -6.21
N HIS A 137 2.40 6.25 -7.34
CA HIS A 137 1.65 7.50 -7.46
C HIS A 137 0.37 7.55 -6.62
N MET A 138 -0.16 6.42 -6.22
CA MET A 138 -1.48 6.38 -5.57
C MET A 138 -1.45 5.83 -4.15
N VAL A 139 -0.80 4.69 -3.94
CA VAL A 139 -0.97 3.90 -2.71
C VAL A 139 -0.48 4.62 -1.46
N PRO A 140 0.76 5.16 -1.42
CA PRO A 140 1.31 5.79 -0.21
C PRO A 140 0.44 6.96 0.27
N TYR A 141 -0.03 7.77 -0.66
CA TYR A 141 -0.80 8.98 -0.37
C TYR A 141 -2.24 8.67 0.02
N ARG A 142 -2.90 7.77 -0.67
CA ARG A 142 -4.26 7.34 -0.33
C ARG A 142 -4.34 6.64 1.02
N ALA A 143 -3.30 5.91 1.40
CA ALA A 143 -3.21 5.31 2.71
C ALA A 143 -3.16 6.38 3.82
N LEU A 144 -2.41 7.48 3.61
CA LEU A 144 -2.30 8.58 4.56
C LEU A 144 -3.51 9.53 4.58
N ALA A 145 -4.34 9.54 3.56
CA ALA A 145 -5.42 10.54 3.42
C ALA A 145 -6.37 10.59 4.62
N GLY A 146 -6.57 9.48 5.34
CA GLY A 146 -7.42 9.41 6.54
C GLY A 146 -6.87 10.17 7.75
N PHE A 147 -5.56 10.43 7.77
CA PHE A 147 -4.87 11.13 8.87
C PHE A 147 -4.90 12.65 8.72
N PHE A 148 -5.22 13.15 7.53
CA PHE A 148 -5.34 14.58 7.29
C PHE A 148 -6.77 15.03 7.55
N THR A 149 -6.94 16.02 8.45
CA THR A 149 -8.24 16.65 8.69
C THR A 149 -8.61 17.47 7.45
N ARG A 150 -9.79 17.24 6.91
CA ARG A 150 -10.33 17.96 5.76
C ARG A 150 -10.76 19.41 6.09
N SER A 151 -10.28 19.96 7.21
CA SER A 151 -10.64 21.30 7.69
C SER A 151 -9.87 22.34 6.87
N ASN A 152 -10.59 23.17 6.18
CA ASN A 152 -10.24 24.50 5.66
C ASN A 152 -9.59 24.63 4.28
N GLU A 153 -8.94 23.65 3.69
CA GLU A 153 -8.52 23.76 2.29
C GLU A 153 -9.49 22.97 1.39
N LYS A 154 -9.95 23.60 0.30
CA LYS A 154 -10.74 22.95 -0.75
C LYS A 154 -9.88 21.99 -1.56
N VAL A 155 -9.28 21.01 -0.90
CA VAL A 155 -8.50 19.97 -1.58
C VAL A 155 -9.48 19.03 -2.25
N ASN A 156 -9.39 18.90 -3.55
CA ASN A 156 -10.14 17.88 -4.26
C ASN A 156 -9.49 16.52 -4.03
N TRP A 157 -9.92 15.81 -2.99
CA TRP A 157 -9.43 14.48 -2.61
C TRP A 157 -9.67 13.40 -3.66
N ASN A 158 -10.53 13.67 -4.65
CA ASN A 158 -10.75 12.78 -5.79
C ASN A 158 -9.68 12.94 -6.87
N SER A 159 -8.95 14.06 -6.86
CA SER A 159 -7.82 14.28 -7.77
C SER A 159 -6.54 13.72 -7.14
N ALA A 160 -6.00 12.65 -7.71
CA ALA A 160 -4.76 12.02 -7.23
C ALA A 160 -3.62 13.03 -7.12
N ASN A 161 -3.40 13.86 -8.14
CA ASN A 161 -2.32 14.84 -8.17
C ASN A 161 -2.44 15.91 -7.08
N ARG A 162 -3.66 16.41 -6.83
CA ARG A 162 -3.87 17.43 -5.78
C ARG A 162 -3.73 16.84 -4.38
N MET A 163 -4.24 15.65 -4.17
CA MET A 163 -4.09 14.91 -2.92
C MET A 163 -2.61 14.62 -2.64
N THR A 164 -1.88 14.11 -3.62
CA THR A 164 -0.45 13.82 -3.52
C THR A 164 0.34 15.07 -3.16
N ALA A 165 0.15 16.18 -3.88
CA ALA A 165 0.85 17.44 -3.62
C ALA A 165 0.56 17.98 -2.20
N TYR A 166 -0.70 17.88 -1.75
CA TYR A 166 -1.08 18.30 -0.40
C TYR A 166 -0.39 17.46 0.68
N ILE A 167 -0.46 16.12 0.56
CA ILE A 167 0.15 15.22 1.53
C ILE A 167 1.68 15.36 1.54
N GLN A 168 2.32 15.50 0.40
CA GLN A 168 3.76 15.77 0.32
C GLN A 168 4.16 17.03 1.08
N LYS A 169 3.40 18.11 0.91
CA LYS A 169 3.67 19.39 1.57
C LYS A 169 3.55 19.29 3.08
N PHE A 170 2.52 18.62 3.58
CA PHE A 170 2.13 18.66 4.99
C PHE A 170 2.47 17.39 5.80
N ASN A 171 2.99 16.33 5.18
CA ASN A 171 3.22 15.07 5.90
C ASN A 171 4.19 15.20 7.10
N LYS A 172 5.16 16.10 7.04
CA LYS A 172 6.11 16.33 8.13
C LYS A 172 5.52 17.12 9.31
N GLU A 173 4.40 17.78 9.11
CA GLU A 173 3.72 18.58 10.15
C GLU A 173 2.75 17.73 10.98
N VAL A 174 2.35 16.57 10.48
CA VAL A 174 1.42 15.67 11.16
C VAL A 174 2.20 14.59 11.93
N LEU A 175 2.44 14.82 13.21
CA LEU A 175 3.27 13.97 14.06
C LEU A 175 2.73 12.55 14.31
N THR A 176 1.47 12.31 13.98
CA THR A 176 0.77 11.04 14.26
C THR A 176 0.61 10.15 13.03
N LEU A 177 1.36 10.40 11.98
CA LEU A 177 1.34 9.54 10.79
C LEU A 177 2.01 8.20 11.08
N PRO A 178 1.49 7.09 10.52
CA PRO A 178 2.10 5.77 10.68
C PRO A 178 3.49 5.68 9.99
N TYR A 179 3.77 6.57 9.06
CA TYR A 179 5.06 6.74 8.39
C TYR A 179 5.18 8.14 7.80
N ILE A 180 6.41 8.61 7.61
CA ILE A 180 6.70 9.92 7.04
C ILE A 180 7.24 9.70 5.62
N LEU A 181 6.69 10.45 4.66
CA LEU A 181 7.19 10.47 3.30
C LEU A 181 8.48 11.29 3.24
N GLY A 182 9.61 10.64 2.97
CA GLY A 182 10.90 11.32 2.82
C GLY A 182 10.96 12.18 1.56
N CYS A 183 11.73 13.28 1.62
CA CYS A 183 11.96 14.14 0.45
C CYS A 183 12.79 13.49 -0.67
N LEU A 184 13.48 12.37 -0.39
CA LEU A 184 14.44 11.75 -1.31
C LEU A 184 13.81 10.87 -2.39
N LEU A 185 12.49 10.67 -2.35
CA LEU A 185 11.82 9.73 -3.25
C LEU A 185 11.43 10.32 -4.62
N TYR A 186 11.76 11.58 -4.87
CA TYR A 186 11.37 12.28 -6.10
C TYR A 186 12.53 12.74 -6.99
N THR A 187 13.77 12.50 -6.60
CA THR A 187 14.90 13.12 -7.30
C THR A 187 15.58 12.25 -8.34
N SER A 188 15.21 10.98 -8.51
CA SER A 188 15.95 10.14 -9.45
C SER A 188 15.36 10.04 -10.85
N ASP A 189 14.04 10.23 -11.05
CA ASP A 189 13.47 9.91 -12.36
C ASP A 189 12.73 11.04 -13.08
N ALA A 190 12.54 12.20 -12.44
CA ALA A 190 11.87 13.33 -13.09
C ALA A 190 12.83 14.33 -13.75
N ALA A 191 14.14 14.19 -13.54
CA ALA A 191 15.15 15.11 -14.08
C ALA A 191 15.69 14.68 -15.45
N ASP A 192 15.54 13.40 -15.82
CA ASP A 192 16.05 12.90 -17.10
C ASP A 192 15.09 13.04 -18.28
N ASP A 193 13.81 13.34 -18.04
CA ASP A 193 12.82 13.52 -19.11
C ASP A 193 12.61 14.98 -19.53
N MET A 194 13.44 15.93 -19.07
CA MET A 194 13.37 17.34 -19.45
C MET A 194 14.70 17.89 -20.02
N GLN A 195 15.38 17.08 -20.83
CA GLN A 195 16.42 17.61 -21.75
C GLN A 195 16.12 17.26 -23.20
#